data_4c433af94a9cb7fa3dbe55ca5c6c6ea8
#
_entry.id   4c433af94a9cb7fa3dbe55ca5c6c6ea8
#
_cell.length_a   1.000
_cell.length_b   1.000
_cell.length_c   1.000
_cell.angle_alpha   90.00
_cell.angle_beta   90.00
_cell.angle_gamma   90.00
#
_symmetry.space_group_name_H-M   'P 1'
#
loop_
_entity.id
_entity.type
_entity.pdbx_description
1 polymer ?
#
loop_
_entity_poly.entity_id
_entity_poly.type
_entity_poly.pdbx_seq_one_letter_code
_entity_poly.pdbx_strand_id
1 'polypeptide(L)'
;MRDVERLAPAAAADLLRDGCVVAYPTEAVWGLGCDPFNERAVLRLLAAKERPVDKGVILVGASLAQFDRLLDWASLPRDRVEAVHAQWPGPRTWIVPASALVPAWITGTHSGVAVRVSEHPDVVALCNAFGGPIVSTSANLAGEPPAFDFAGLSDAILDRIDGVLAGETGGLRAPTPIRDASTGAELRAG
;
A
#
# COMPACT_ATOMS: atom_id res chain seq x y z
N MET A 1 21.77 11.00 -11.77
CA MET A 1 20.95 9.88 -11.23
C MET A 1 21.75 9.30 -10.09
N ARG A 2 21.21 9.36 -8.89
CA ARG A 2 21.87 8.78 -7.70
C ARG A 2 22.01 7.27 -7.88
N ASP A 3 23.17 6.73 -7.54
CA ASP A 3 23.38 5.29 -7.46
C ASP A 3 22.79 4.83 -6.12
N VAL A 4 21.52 4.39 -6.15
CA VAL A 4 20.81 3.87 -4.98
C VAL A 4 20.86 2.35 -5.06
N GLU A 5 21.46 1.72 -4.05
CA GLU A 5 21.47 0.26 -3.95
C GLU A 5 20.04 -0.28 -3.93
N ARG A 6 19.77 -1.25 -4.80
CA ARG A 6 18.46 -1.89 -4.88
C ARG A 6 18.45 -3.20 -4.13
N LEU A 7 17.47 -3.33 -3.26
CA LEU A 7 17.36 -4.43 -2.31
C LEU A 7 16.59 -5.61 -2.88
N ALA A 8 16.98 -6.81 -2.48
CA ALA A 8 16.14 -7.99 -2.65
C ALA A 8 14.95 -7.95 -1.67
N PRO A 9 13.83 -8.67 -1.96
CA PRO A 9 12.64 -8.66 -1.11
C PRO A 9 12.90 -9.00 0.37
N ALA A 10 13.81 -9.94 0.67
CA ALA A 10 14.14 -10.31 2.04
C ALA A 10 14.82 -9.14 2.79
N ALA A 11 15.81 -8.48 2.18
CA ALA A 11 16.49 -7.34 2.80
C ALA A 11 15.54 -6.14 2.99
N ALA A 12 14.65 -5.88 2.02
CA ALA A 12 13.63 -4.85 2.16
C ALA A 12 12.64 -5.18 3.28
N ALA A 13 12.25 -6.45 3.44
CA ALA A 13 11.38 -6.91 4.52
C ALA A 13 12.03 -6.75 5.91
N ASP A 14 13.33 -6.96 6.03
CA ASP A 14 14.06 -6.72 7.27
C ASP A 14 14.03 -5.23 7.66
N LEU A 15 14.26 -4.33 6.69
CA LEU A 15 14.10 -2.89 6.92
C LEU A 15 12.69 -2.52 7.40
N LEU A 16 11.64 -3.11 6.80
CA LEU A 16 10.26 -2.86 7.24
C LEU A 16 10.04 -3.28 8.68
N ARG A 17 10.58 -4.44 9.13
CA ARG A 17 10.50 -4.92 10.52
C ARG A 17 11.24 -3.99 11.49
N ASP A 18 12.32 -3.37 11.03
CA ASP A 18 13.08 -2.38 11.79
C ASP A 18 12.41 -1.00 11.86
N GLY A 19 11.20 -0.86 11.27
CA GLY A 19 10.43 0.38 11.26
C GLY A 19 10.90 1.40 10.23
N CYS A 20 11.59 0.94 9.21
CA CYS A 20 12.06 1.73 8.08
C CYS A 20 10.97 1.92 7.01
N VAL A 21 11.21 2.88 6.11
CA VAL A 21 10.36 3.18 4.94
C VAL A 21 11.08 2.75 3.68
N VAL A 22 10.42 1.94 2.85
CA VAL A 22 10.97 1.40 1.61
C VAL A 22 10.14 1.82 0.41
N ALA A 23 10.80 2.24 -0.68
CA ALA A 23 10.14 2.38 -1.98
C ALA A 23 10.14 1.04 -2.73
N TYR A 24 9.02 0.73 -3.40
CA TYR A 24 8.87 -0.51 -4.15
C TYR A 24 7.95 -0.33 -5.36
N PRO A 25 8.16 -1.10 -6.46
CA PRO A 25 7.32 -1.03 -7.63
C PRO A 25 5.97 -1.72 -7.39
N THR A 26 4.91 -1.18 -8.01
CA THR A 26 3.57 -1.78 -8.00
C THR A 26 3.02 -1.93 -9.41
N GLU A 27 1.76 -2.28 -9.55
CA GLU A 27 1.11 -2.50 -10.86
C GLU A 27 1.15 -1.27 -11.78
N ALA A 28 1.13 -0.06 -11.20
CA ALA A 28 1.08 1.20 -11.96
C ALA A 28 2.25 2.12 -11.65
N VAL A 29 2.50 2.41 -10.39
CA VAL A 29 3.43 3.45 -9.93
C VAL A 29 4.34 2.91 -8.83
N TRP A 30 5.43 3.60 -8.57
CA TRP A 30 6.24 3.34 -7.38
C TRP A 30 5.46 3.70 -6.12
N GLY A 31 5.53 2.82 -5.13
CA GLY A 31 4.92 2.96 -3.82
C GLY A 31 5.94 3.18 -2.71
N LEU A 32 5.48 3.76 -1.60
CA LEU A 32 6.17 3.75 -0.31
C LEU A 32 5.44 2.81 0.63
N GLY A 33 6.21 2.01 1.38
CA GLY A 33 5.71 1.10 2.38
C GLY A 33 6.48 1.13 3.68
N CYS A 34 5.80 0.72 4.73
CA CYS A 34 6.36 0.46 6.06
C CYS A 34 5.49 -0.58 6.77
N ASP A 35 5.92 -1.03 7.95
CA ASP A 35 5.09 -1.85 8.83
C ASP A 35 3.83 -1.07 9.27
N PRO A 36 2.61 -1.54 8.93
CA PRO A 36 1.37 -0.85 9.28
C PRO A 36 1.08 -0.82 10.79
N PHE A 37 1.65 -1.74 11.55
CA PHE A 37 1.43 -1.84 13.00
C PHE A 37 2.52 -1.13 13.82
N ASN A 38 3.51 -0.54 13.16
CA ASN A 38 4.48 0.35 13.77
C ASN A 38 4.06 1.82 13.52
N GLU A 39 3.38 2.43 14.52
CA GLU A 39 2.89 3.81 14.44
C GLU A 39 3.97 4.79 14.00
N ARG A 40 5.17 4.68 14.59
CA ARG A 40 6.29 5.56 14.28
C ARG A 40 6.71 5.46 12.81
N ALA A 41 6.72 4.25 12.24
CA ALA A 41 7.05 4.03 10.84
C ALA A 41 5.99 4.65 9.91
N VAL A 42 4.70 4.47 10.25
CA VAL A 42 3.59 5.06 9.47
C VAL A 42 3.63 6.58 9.52
N LEU A 43 3.80 7.18 10.70
CA LEU A 43 3.88 8.64 10.84
C LEU A 43 5.12 9.20 10.11
N ARG A 44 6.26 8.50 10.14
CA ARG A 44 7.45 8.87 9.38
C ARG A 44 7.20 8.82 7.86
N LEU A 45 6.54 7.78 7.36
CA LEU A 45 6.16 7.66 5.95
C LEU A 45 5.23 8.81 5.54
N LEU A 46 4.23 9.13 6.35
CA LEU A 46 3.30 10.23 6.10
C LEU A 46 4.02 11.59 6.10
N ALA A 47 4.95 11.81 7.05
CA ALA A 47 5.78 13.01 7.09
C ALA A 47 6.68 13.13 5.85
N ALA A 48 7.27 12.03 5.38
CA ALA A 48 8.07 12.00 4.14
C ALA A 48 7.28 12.47 2.91
N LYS A 49 5.97 12.26 2.90
CA LYS A 49 5.03 12.66 1.84
C LYS A 49 4.34 14.00 2.07
N GLU A 50 4.53 14.61 3.22
CA GLU A 50 3.76 15.80 3.65
C GLU A 50 2.24 15.53 3.62
N ARG A 51 1.84 14.32 4.04
CA ARG A 51 0.45 13.82 3.99
C ARG A 51 -0.17 13.76 5.39
N PRO A 52 -1.33 14.40 5.61
CA PRO A 52 -2.05 14.30 6.88
C PRO A 52 -2.49 12.87 7.21
N VAL A 53 -2.43 12.49 8.49
CA VAL A 53 -2.80 11.14 8.97
C VAL A 53 -4.30 10.86 8.86
N ASP A 54 -5.13 11.88 8.95
CA ASP A 54 -6.60 11.79 8.87
C ASP A 54 -7.12 11.23 7.54
N LYS A 55 -6.31 11.30 6.47
CA LYS A 55 -6.64 10.72 5.16
C LYS A 55 -6.51 9.20 5.08
N GLY A 56 -5.95 8.56 6.09
CA GLY A 56 -5.67 7.14 6.07
C GLY A 56 -4.69 6.70 4.98
N VAL A 57 -4.33 5.43 5.00
CA VAL A 57 -3.42 4.80 4.03
C VAL A 57 -4.00 3.49 3.49
N ILE A 58 -3.51 3.05 2.33
CA ILE A 58 -3.84 1.75 1.76
C ILE A 58 -2.93 0.70 2.40
N LEU A 59 -3.46 -0.50 2.63
CA LEU A 59 -2.68 -1.70 2.90
C LEU A 59 -2.64 -2.57 1.63
N VAL A 60 -1.46 -3.09 1.29
CA VAL A 60 -1.31 -4.08 0.21
C VAL A 60 -0.79 -5.38 0.80
N GLY A 61 -1.32 -6.50 0.31
CA GLY A 61 -0.90 -7.84 0.71
C GLY A 61 -0.76 -8.78 -0.48
N ALA A 62 -0.11 -9.91 -0.26
CA ALA A 62 0.09 -10.97 -1.25
C ALA A 62 -1.13 -11.89 -1.38
N SER A 63 -1.96 -11.98 -0.36
CA SER A 63 -3.14 -12.83 -0.33
C SER A 63 -4.21 -12.26 0.61
N LEU A 64 -5.44 -12.71 0.41
CA LEU A 64 -6.56 -12.35 1.29
C LEU A 64 -6.30 -12.78 2.74
N ALA A 65 -5.66 -13.92 2.96
CA ALA A 65 -5.34 -14.43 4.28
C ALA A 65 -4.49 -13.47 5.13
N GLN A 66 -3.67 -12.63 4.50
CA GLN A 66 -2.90 -11.61 5.23
C GLN A 66 -3.78 -10.51 5.86
N PHE A 67 -5.05 -10.43 5.47
CA PHE A 67 -6.02 -9.46 5.98
C PHE A 67 -7.10 -10.05 6.88
N ASP A 68 -7.11 -11.37 7.13
CA ASP A 68 -8.22 -12.09 7.80
C ASP A 68 -8.65 -11.45 9.14
N ARG A 69 -7.71 -10.89 9.89
CA ARG A 69 -8.00 -10.27 11.20
C ARG A 69 -8.30 -8.77 11.12
N LEU A 70 -8.09 -8.16 9.97
CA LEU A 70 -8.15 -6.71 9.79
C LEU A 70 -9.48 -6.24 9.22
N LEU A 71 -10.21 -7.14 8.55
CA LEU A 71 -11.42 -6.81 7.79
C LEU A 71 -12.64 -7.40 8.48
N ASP A 72 -13.68 -6.56 8.65
CA ASP A 72 -14.98 -6.97 9.17
C ASP A 72 -15.92 -7.36 8.01
N TRP A 73 -15.71 -8.55 7.47
CA TRP A 73 -16.54 -9.11 6.40
C TRP A 73 -17.98 -9.37 6.85
N ALA A 74 -18.20 -9.60 8.16
CA ALA A 74 -19.51 -9.92 8.70
C ALA A 74 -20.49 -8.74 8.62
N SER A 75 -19.98 -7.51 8.54
CA SER A 75 -20.80 -6.30 8.38
C SER A 75 -21.24 -6.04 6.93
N LEU A 76 -20.75 -6.85 5.97
CA LEU A 76 -21.11 -6.69 4.55
C LEU A 76 -22.11 -7.75 4.08
N PRO A 77 -23.06 -7.40 3.18
CA PRO A 77 -23.85 -8.38 2.47
C PRO A 77 -22.99 -9.36 1.67
N ARG A 78 -23.44 -10.61 1.57
CA ARG A 78 -22.69 -11.70 0.94
C ARG A 78 -22.33 -11.40 -0.52
N ASP A 79 -23.25 -10.82 -1.29
CA ASP A 79 -23.01 -10.44 -2.68
C ASP A 79 -21.91 -9.38 -2.82
N ARG A 80 -21.75 -8.51 -1.81
CA ARG A 80 -20.67 -7.53 -1.76
C ARG A 80 -19.32 -8.18 -1.48
N VAL A 81 -19.28 -9.11 -0.55
CA VAL A 81 -18.06 -9.90 -0.27
C VAL A 81 -17.60 -10.66 -1.52
N GLU A 82 -18.55 -11.34 -2.20
CA GLU A 82 -18.27 -12.08 -3.43
C GLU A 82 -17.76 -11.15 -4.55
N ALA A 83 -18.34 -9.95 -4.70
CA ALA A 83 -17.90 -8.96 -5.69
C ALA A 83 -16.48 -8.43 -5.43
N VAL A 84 -16.09 -8.25 -4.18
CA VAL A 84 -14.74 -7.87 -3.79
C VAL A 84 -13.75 -9.00 -4.09
N HIS A 85 -14.04 -10.21 -3.62
CA HIS A 85 -13.18 -11.37 -3.79
C HIS A 85 -12.96 -11.74 -5.26
N ALA A 86 -13.97 -11.55 -6.12
CA ALA A 86 -13.85 -11.81 -7.57
C ALA A 86 -12.86 -10.87 -8.29
N GLN A 87 -12.43 -9.77 -7.65
CA GLN A 87 -11.51 -8.81 -8.23
C GLN A 87 -10.09 -8.88 -7.64
N TRP A 88 -9.84 -9.83 -6.76
CA TRP A 88 -8.55 -10.08 -6.15
C TRP A 88 -8.04 -11.51 -6.42
N PRO A 89 -6.71 -11.70 -6.58
CA PRO A 89 -5.69 -10.65 -6.68
C PRO A 89 -5.83 -9.79 -7.95
N GLY A 90 -5.34 -8.54 -7.87
CA GLY A 90 -5.37 -7.64 -9.03
C GLY A 90 -5.30 -6.16 -8.67
N PRO A 91 -5.29 -5.28 -9.69
CA PRO A 91 -5.07 -3.85 -9.52
C PRO A 91 -6.35 -3.12 -9.05
N ARG A 92 -7.00 -3.61 -8.01
CA ARG A 92 -8.23 -3.04 -7.44
C ARG A 92 -8.07 -2.83 -5.94
N THR A 93 -8.29 -1.61 -5.49
CA THR A 93 -8.32 -1.27 -4.06
C THR A 93 -9.78 -1.15 -3.62
N TRP A 94 -10.12 -1.79 -2.50
CA TRP A 94 -11.42 -1.71 -1.89
C TRP A 94 -11.33 -1.14 -0.48
N ILE A 95 -12.23 -0.23 -0.13
CA ILE A 95 -12.43 0.18 1.26
C ILE A 95 -13.40 -0.82 1.87
N VAL A 96 -12.90 -1.61 2.82
CA VAL A 96 -13.67 -2.62 3.54
C VAL A 96 -13.83 -2.15 5.00
N PRO A 97 -14.96 -2.40 5.65
CA PRO A 97 -15.12 -2.13 7.08
C PRO A 97 -13.93 -2.70 7.87
N ALA A 98 -13.33 -1.86 8.71
CA ALA A 98 -12.17 -2.24 9.49
C ALA A 98 -12.58 -2.98 10.78
N SER A 99 -11.85 -4.03 11.15
CA SER A 99 -11.97 -4.60 12.49
C SER A 99 -11.37 -3.65 13.54
N ALA A 100 -11.66 -3.91 14.81
CA ALA A 100 -11.08 -3.15 15.91
C ALA A 100 -9.55 -3.29 16.06
N LEU A 101 -8.93 -4.18 15.29
CA LEU A 101 -7.48 -4.37 15.29
C LEU A 101 -6.74 -3.41 14.35
N VAL A 102 -7.46 -2.71 13.46
CA VAL A 102 -6.85 -1.74 12.55
C VAL A 102 -6.65 -0.42 13.28
N PRO A 103 -5.39 0.05 13.43
CA PRO A 103 -5.12 1.28 14.15
C PRO A 103 -5.66 2.54 13.44
N ALA A 104 -5.96 3.58 14.23
CA ALA A 104 -6.48 4.85 13.72
C ALA A 104 -5.50 5.57 12.76
N TRP A 105 -4.19 5.38 12.91
CA TRP A 105 -3.21 5.93 11.97
C TRP A 105 -3.23 5.26 10.58
N ILE A 106 -3.92 4.11 10.44
CA ILE A 106 -4.17 3.43 9.15
C ILE A 106 -5.50 3.90 8.54
N THR A 107 -6.58 3.89 9.33
CA THR A 107 -7.91 4.29 8.85
C THR A 107 -8.06 5.80 8.70
N GLY A 108 -7.26 6.58 9.43
CA GLY A 108 -7.51 8.02 9.59
C GLY A 108 -8.84 8.28 10.29
N THR A 109 -9.65 9.17 9.74
CA THR A 109 -11.00 9.48 10.26
C THR A 109 -12.10 8.57 9.71
N HIS A 110 -11.72 7.52 8.95
CA HIS A 110 -12.69 6.62 8.31
C HIS A 110 -12.96 5.36 9.15
N SER A 111 -14.14 4.76 8.98
CA SER A 111 -14.52 3.48 9.62
C SER A 111 -14.03 2.26 8.83
N GLY A 112 -13.59 2.43 7.60
CA GLY A 112 -13.05 1.37 6.74
C GLY A 112 -11.56 1.53 6.50
N VAL A 113 -10.94 0.45 6.04
CA VAL A 113 -9.55 0.41 5.61
C VAL A 113 -9.48 0.11 4.11
N ALA A 114 -8.66 0.88 3.40
CA ALA A 114 -8.39 0.64 1.98
C ALA A 114 -7.38 -0.49 1.84
N VAL A 115 -7.75 -1.57 1.13
CA VAL A 115 -6.92 -2.77 0.99
C VAL A 115 -6.84 -3.22 -0.46
N ARG A 116 -5.73 -3.83 -0.83
CA ARG A 116 -5.51 -4.48 -2.13
C ARG A 116 -4.76 -5.78 -1.96
N VAL A 117 -5.25 -6.85 -2.58
CA VAL A 117 -4.47 -8.07 -2.80
C VAL A 117 -3.81 -7.93 -4.16
N SER A 118 -2.49 -7.75 -4.14
CA SER A 118 -1.68 -7.51 -5.34
C SER A 118 -1.34 -8.81 -6.06
N GLU A 119 -1.21 -8.73 -7.38
CA GLU A 119 -0.63 -9.78 -8.21
C GLU A 119 0.77 -9.40 -8.74
N HIS A 120 1.25 -8.18 -8.41
CA HIS A 120 2.58 -7.74 -8.81
C HIS A 120 3.67 -8.59 -8.14
N PRO A 121 4.58 -9.23 -8.88
CA PRO A 121 5.51 -10.22 -8.32
C PRO A 121 6.39 -9.65 -7.20
N ASP A 122 6.87 -8.41 -7.34
CA ASP A 122 7.73 -7.80 -6.32
C ASP A 122 6.95 -7.43 -5.05
N VAL A 123 5.68 -7.00 -5.18
CA VAL A 123 4.80 -6.75 -4.03
C VAL A 123 4.50 -8.05 -3.30
N VAL A 124 4.16 -9.11 -4.05
CA VAL A 124 3.88 -10.44 -3.49
C VAL A 124 5.11 -10.98 -2.75
N ALA A 125 6.30 -10.88 -3.36
CA ALA A 125 7.55 -11.33 -2.75
C ALA A 125 7.86 -10.54 -1.48
N LEU A 126 7.70 -9.21 -1.49
CA LEU A 126 7.94 -8.35 -0.32
C LEU A 126 6.96 -8.65 0.82
N CYS A 127 5.65 -8.72 0.54
CA CYS A 127 4.64 -9.01 1.56
C CYS A 127 4.82 -10.41 2.17
N ASN A 128 5.19 -11.41 1.35
CA ASN A 128 5.48 -12.77 1.84
C ASN A 128 6.76 -12.81 2.69
N ALA A 129 7.82 -12.11 2.26
CA ALA A 129 9.05 -12.00 3.03
C ALA A 129 8.83 -11.25 4.35
N PHE A 130 8.00 -10.21 4.36
CA PHE A 130 7.62 -9.46 5.57
C PHE A 130 6.74 -10.30 6.51
N GLY A 131 5.88 -11.15 5.96
CA GLY A 131 4.96 -12.02 6.70
C GLY A 131 3.57 -11.41 6.93
N GLY A 132 3.18 -10.40 6.16
CA GLY A 132 1.89 -9.71 6.30
C GLY A 132 1.69 -8.60 5.28
N PRO A 133 0.57 -7.87 5.40
CA PRO A 133 0.35 -6.69 4.58
C PRO A 133 1.27 -5.56 5.00
N ILE A 134 1.57 -4.67 4.07
CA ILE A 134 2.37 -3.45 4.29
C ILE A 134 1.58 -2.21 3.93
N VAL A 135 1.96 -1.06 4.46
CA VAL A 135 1.44 0.24 4.00
C VAL A 135 1.78 0.42 2.52
N SER A 136 0.84 0.98 1.75
CA SER A 136 1.01 1.29 0.33
C SER A 136 0.46 2.68 0.02
N THR A 137 1.34 3.56 -0.39
CA THR A 137 0.98 4.88 -0.93
C THR A 137 1.94 5.23 -2.06
N SER A 138 1.52 6.04 -3.03
CA SER A 138 2.40 6.45 -4.15
C SER A 138 3.66 7.16 -3.66
N ALA A 139 4.80 6.93 -4.34
CA ALA A 139 6.12 7.47 -3.97
C ALA A 139 6.34 8.89 -4.53
N ASN A 140 5.49 9.86 -4.12
CA ASN A 140 5.55 11.27 -4.48
C ASN A 140 5.16 12.14 -3.29
N LEU A 141 5.54 13.40 -3.29
CA LEU A 141 5.02 14.38 -2.35
C LEU A 141 3.52 14.62 -2.59
N ALA A 142 2.80 15.07 -1.56
CA ALA A 142 1.37 15.34 -1.69
C ALA A 142 1.11 16.42 -2.77
N GLY A 143 0.25 16.08 -3.75
CA GLY A 143 -0.06 16.98 -4.87
C GLY A 143 0.86 16.88 -6.09
N GLU A 144 1.97 16.16 -6.00
CA GLU A 144 2.84 15.90 -7.13
C GLU A 144 2.38 14.67 -7.95
N PRO A 145 2.76 14.54 -9.22
CA PRO A 145 2.49 13.35 -10.01
C PRO A 145 3.25 12.14 -9.46
N PRO A 146 2.68 10.92 -9.52
CA PRO A 146 3.35 9.71 -9.10
C PRO A 146 4.46 9.29 -10.10
N ALA A 147 5.47 8.58 -9.60
CA ALA A 147 6.54 8.01 -10.41
C ALA A 147 6.08 6.68 -11.05
N PHE A 148 6.10 6.62 -12.39
CA PHE A 148 5.77 5.41 -13.14
C PHE A 148 6.97 4.50 -13.38
N ASP A 149 8.17 5.01 -13.24
CA ASP A 149 9.43 4.29 -13.29
C ASP A 149 10.39 4.78 -12.20
N PHE A 150 11.51 4.11 -12.04
CA PHE A 150 12.50 4.48 -11.02
C PHE A 150 13.10 5.87 -11.26
N ALA A 151 13.30 6.25 -12.50
CA ALA A 151 13.87 7.56 -12.85
C ALA A 151 12.95 8.73 -12.48
N GLY A 152 11.64 8.46 -12.37
CA GLY A 152 10.64 9.41 -11.91
C GLY A 152 10.57 9.61 -10.40
N LEU A 153 11.30 8.82 -9.60
CA LEU A 153 11.40 9.05 -8.15
C LEU A 153 12.20 10.32 -7.88
N SER A 154 11.59 11.27 -7.18
CA SER A 154 12.26 12.53 -6.85
C SER A 154 13.34 12.33 -5.78
N ASP A 155 14.43 13.13 -5.86
CA ASP A 155 15.48 13.13 -4.84
C ASP A 155 14.89 13.46 -3.46
N ALA A 156 13.85 14.32 -3.40
CA ALA A 156 13.16 14.67 -2.17
C ALA A 156 12.52 13.45 -1.48
N ILE A 157 12.01 12.48 -2.23
CA ILE A 157 11.50 11.21 -1.69
C ILE A 157 12.66 10.29 -1.33
N LEU A 158 13.67 10.14 -2.22
CA LEU A 158 14.82 9.26 -1.99
C LEU A 158 15.63 9.64 -0.74
N ASP A 159 15.69 10.94 -0.40
CA ASP A 159 16.37 11.43 0.80
C ASP A 159 15.63 11.12 2.12
N ARG A 160 14.36 10.74 2.05
CA ARG A 160 13.48 10.55 3.22
C ARG A 160 13.16 9.09 3.51
N ILE A 161 13.66 8.15 2.70
CA ILE A 161 13.43 6.71 2.82
C ILE A 161 14.73 5.95 3.10
N ASP A 162 14.62 4.69 3.49
CA ASP A 162 15.75 3.88 3.94
C ASP A 162 16.21 2.86 2.91
N GLY A 163 15.37 2.53 1.94
CA GLY A 163 15.70 1.53 0.94
C GLY A 163 14.80 1.56 -0.28
N VAL A 164 15.27 0.93 -1.34
CA VAL A 164 14.54 0.80 -2.61
C VAL A 164 14.56 -0.66 -3.03
N LEU A 165 13.40 -1.28 -3.18
CA LEU A 165 13.28 -2.63 -3.70
C LEU A 165 13.70 -2.68 -5.18
N ALA A 166 14.45 -3.71 -5.57
CA ALA A 166 14.71 -3.98 -6.98
C ALA A 166 13.41 -4.38 -7.69
N GLY A 167 13.23 -3.93 -8.92
CA GLY A 167 12.08 -4.25 -9.76
C GLY A 167 11.62 -3.10 -10.62
N GLU A 168 10.56 -3.34 -11.37
CA GLU A 168 9.94 -2.37 -12.28
C GLU A 168 8.42 -2.41 -12.10
N THR A 169 7.74 -1.30 -12.37
CA THR A 169 6.27 -1.23 -12.30
C THR A 169 5.61 -2.12 -13.35
N GLY A 170 4.38 -2.57 -13.09
CA GLY A 170 3.63 -3.46 -13.98
C GLY A 170 3.08 -2.79 -15.26
N GLY A 171 3.40 -1.52 -15.51
CA GLY A 171 3.12 -0.84 -16.78
C GLY A 171 1.69 -0.30 -16.94
N LEU A 172 0.87 -0.32 -15.90
CA LEU A 172 -0.42 0.39 -15.92
C LEU A 172 -0.17 1.90 -16.01
N ARG A 173 -1.00 2.59 -16.81
CA ARG A 173 -0.81 4.02 -17.12
C ARG A 173 -1.51 4.97 -16.15
N ALA A 174 -2.26 4.42 -15.19
CA ALA A 174 -2.97 5.19 -14.17
C ALA A 174 -2.91 4.46 -12.83
N PRO A 175 -3.00 5.18 -11.70
CA PRO A 175 -3.10 4.58 -10.38
C PRO A 175 -4.32 3.66 -10.28
N THR A 176 -4.25 2.63 -9.42
CA THR A 176 -5.35 1.68 -9.27
C THR A 176 -6.63 2.35 -8.75
N PRO A 177 -7.82 1.98 -9.27
CA PRO A 177 -9.08 2.53 -8.79
C PRO A 177 -9.35 2.13 -7.35
N ILE A 178 -10.11 2.98 -6.65
CA ILE A 178 -10.57 2.73 -5.27
C ILE A 178 -12.10 2.68 -5.27
N ARG A 179 -12.66 1.63 -4.68
CA ARG A 179 -14.10 1.42 -4.52
C ARG A 179 -14.47 1.18 -3.05
N ASP A 180 -15.69 1.51 -2.70
CA ASP A 180 -16.29 1.21 -1.42
C ASP A 180 -16.98 -0.16 -1.47
N ALA A 181 -16.60 -1.08 -0.58
CA ALA A 181 -17.16 -2.43 -0.55
C ALA A 181 -18.63 -2.44 -0.11
N SER A 182 -19.04 -1.52 0.77
CA SER A 182 -20.40 -1.45 1.28
C SER A 182 -21.40 -0.97 0.24
N THR A 183 -21.01 0.02 -0.58
CA THR A 183 -21.88 0.65 -1.55
C THR A 183 -21.63 0.21 -3.00
N GLY A 184 -20.39 -0.25 -3.29
CA GLY A 184 -19.89 -0.52 -4.63
C GLY A 184 -19.49 0.75 -5.41
N ALA A 185 -19.60 1.92 -4.79
CA ALA A 185 -19.26 3.19 -5.43
C ALA A 185 -17.78 3.29 -5.75
N GLU A 186 -17.45 3.88 -6.89
CA GLU A 186 -16.08 4.23 -7.23
C GLU A 186 -15.73 5.59 -6.61
N LEU A 187 -14.71 5.61 -5.76
CA LEU A 187 -14.25 6.81 -5.04
C LEU A 187 -13.07 7.48 -5.73
N ARG A 188 -12.29 6.71 -6.48
CA ARG A 188 -11.21 7.18 -7.34
C ARG A 188 -11.15 6.30 -8.58
N ALA A 189 -11.18 6.93 -9.75
CA ALA A 189 -10.91 6.25 -11.02
C ALA A 189 -9.43 5.83 -11.14
N GLY A 190 -9.20 4.81 -11.94
CA GLY A 190 -7.86 4.34 -12.31
C GLY A 190 -7.31 5.07 -13.53
#